data_8995693631fd05210fae70099560a933
#
_entry.id   8995693631fd05210fae70099560a933
#
_cell.length_a   1.000
_cell.length_b   1.000
_cell.length_c   1.000
_cell.angle_alpha   90.00
_cell.angle_beta   90.00
_cell.angle_gamma   90.00
#
_symmetry.space_group_name_H-M   'P 1'
#
loop_
_entity.id
_entity.type
_entity.pdbx_description
1 polymer ?
#
loop_
_entity_poly.entity_id
_entity_poly.type
_entity_poly.pdbx_seq_one_letter_code
_entity_poly.pdbx_strand_id
1 'polypeptide(L)'
;ILDSYKKDILENKTMTTKCKRVLETSIDLFAKNGYSNTSTSEIAKIAGVAEGTIFKHFGTKENLLLSSIMPFIFDYVLPEMIIDFEDVEIKDIYPDFKSFIHELVYERFNFMSENYKVAHILLAEVLYREELRIKIVDGLKSTIMDGFDKILNYFKENKMIKDVPNGLIVRTVISNIGGYVVLKYIFDPDGNYNDEKELKYIEELIVNAFSL
;
A
#
# COMPACT_ATOMS: atom_id res chain seq x y z
N ILE A 1 2.63 4.22 -10.12
CA ILE A 1 3.45 4.56 -8.92
C ILE A 1 4.74 3.76 -8.88
N LEU A 2 4.71 2.43 -8.99
CA LEU A 2 5.95 1.62 -8.97
C LEU A 2 6.92 2.00 -10.09
N ASP A 3 6.43 2.32 -11.29
CA ASP A 3 7.27 2.76 -12.40
C ASP A 3 7.88 4.15 -12.15
N SER A 4 7.15 5.05 -11.49
CA SER A 4 7.68 6.35 -11.05
C SER A 4 8.80 6.17 -10.03
N TYR A 5 8.61 5.30 -9.03
CA TYR A 5 9.65 4.98 -8.06
C TYR A 5 10.92 4.40 -8.70
N LYS A 6 10.78 3.46 -9.65
CA LYS A 6 11.92 2.92 -10.40
C LYS A 6 12.64 4.00 -11.19
N LYS A 7 11.89 4.91 -11.80
CA LYS A 7 12.47 6.05 -12.52
C LYS A 7 13.28 6.93 -11.58
N ASP A 8 12.78 7.24 -10.38
CA ASP A 8 13.48 8.05 -9.39
C ASP A 8 14.74 7.36 -8.86
N ILE A 9 14.72 6.03 -8.68
CA ILE A 9 15.94 5.26 -8.41
C ILE A 9 16.97 5.49 -9.51
N LEU A 10 16.57 5.41 -10.78
CA LEU A 10 17.47 5.59 -11.93
C LEU A 10 18.00 7.03 -12.03
N GLU A 11 17.20 8.03 -11.69
CA GLU A 11 17.57 9.45 -11.72
C GLU A 11 18.35 9.91 -10.48
N ASN A 12 18.39 9.12 -9.39
CA ASN A 12 19.08 9.47 -8.15
C ASN A 12 20.59 9.71 -8.37
N LYS A 13 21.05 10.94 -8.15
CA LYS A 13 22.45 11.35 -8.41
C LYS A 13 23.46 10.86 -7.36
N THR A 14 23.00 10.44 -6.20
CA THR A 14 23.85 9.98 -5.09
C THR A 14 24.17 8.48 -5.18
N MET A 15 23.38 7.74 -5.92
CA MET A 15 23.54 6.29 -6.09
C MET A 15 24.41 5.97 -7.30
N THR A 16 25.28 4.96 -7.14
CA THR A 16 26.05 4.43 -8.28
C THR A 16 25.14 3.68 -9.25
N THR A 17 25.48 3.67 -10.54
CA THR A 17 24.74 2.91 -11.57
C THR A 17 24.55 1.45 -11.21
N LYS A 18 25.53 0.85 -10.54
CA LYS A 18 25.44 -0.55 -10.07
C LYS A 18 24.38 -0.73 -8.97
N CYS A 19 24.35 0.17 -7.99
CA CYS A 19 23.33 0.13 -6.94
C CYS A 19 21.91 0.28 -7.50
N LYS A 20 21.72 1.22 -8.42
CA LYS A 20 20.42 1.45 -9.08
C LYS A 20 19.91 0.19 -9.77
N ARG A 21 20.73 -0.45 -10.59
CA ARG A 21 20.37 -1.70 -11.28
C ARG A 21 20.08 -2.84 -10.29
N VAL A 22 20.82 -2.94 -9.20
CA VAL A 22 20.57 -3.94 -8.15
C VAL A 22 19.20 -3.71 -7.49
N LEU A 23 18.87 -2.48 -7.11
CA LEU A 23 17.58 -2.15 -6.48
C LEU A 23 16.41 -2.45 -7.43
N GLU A 24 16.47 -1.96 -8.68
CA GLU A 24 15.44 -2.19 -9.68
C GLU A 24 15.23 -3.70 -9.94
N THR A 25 16.32 -4.44 -10.17
CA THR A 25 16.28 -5.89 -10.37
C THR A 25 15.71 -6.62 -9.14
N SER A 26 16.06 -6.16 -7.94
CA SER A 26 15.57 -6.75 -6.69
C SER A 26 14.07 -6.59 -6.54
N ILE A 27 13.53 -5.40 -6.84
CA ILE A 27 12.09 -5.13 -6.81
C ILE A 27 11.36 -6.09 -7.74
N ASP A 28 11.82 -6.23 -8.98
CA ASP A 28 11.19 -7.10 -9.98
C ASP A 28 11.23 -8.58 -9.59
N LEU A 29 12.36 -9.05 -9.10
CA LEU A 29 12.51 -10.45 -8.72
C LEU A 29 11.76 -10.78 -7.44
N PHE A 30 11.79 -9.91 -6.44
CA PHE A 30 11.00 -10.10 -5.23
C PHE A 30 9.51 -10.08 -5.52
N ALA A 31 9.05 -9.20 -6.42
CA ALA A 31 7.66 -9.15 -6.85
C ALA A 31 7.23 -10.42 -7.60
N LYS A 32 8.10 -10.95 -8.45
CA LYS A 32 7.80 -12.11 -9.31
C LYS A 32 7.90 -13.44 -8.57
N ASN A 33 8.99 -13.63 -7.82
CA ASN A 33 9.35 -14.93 -7.26
C ASN A 33 9.10 -15.02 -5.73
N GLY A 34 8.82 -13.89 -5.08
CA GLY A 34 8.86 -13.74 -3.63
C GLY A 34 10.29 -13.61 -3.08
N TYR A 35 10.42 -13.13 -1.86
CA TYR A 35 11.71 -12.93 -1.21
C TYR A 35 12.47 -14.25 -1.02
N SER A 36 11.79 -15.29 -0.49
CA SER A 36 12.45 -16.57 -0.14
C SER A 36 13.04 -17.26 -1.36
N ASN A 37 12.37 -17.19 -2.51
CA ASN A 37 12.78 -17.88 -3.73
C ASN A 37 13.75 -17.07 -4.61
N THR A 38 14.07 -15.83 -4.24
CA THR A 38 15.02 -14.98 -4.97
C THR A 38 16.40 -15.05 -4.32
N SER A 39 17.45 -15.37 -5.06
CA SER A 39 18.81 -15.38 -4.53
C SER A 39 19.57 -14.07 -4.88
N THR A 40 20.52 -13.70 -4.01
CA THR A 40 21.43 -12.56 -4.30
C THR A 40 22.28 -12.80 -5.54
N SER A 41 22.62 -14.05 -5.82
CA SER A 41 23.35 -14.47 -7.02
C SER A 41 22.52 -14.23 -8.29
N GLU A 42 21.22 -14.56 -8.27
CA GLU A 42 20.30 -14.30 -9.37
C GLU A 42 20.13 -12.79 -9.62
N ILE A 43 19.94 -12.02 -8.55
CA ILE A 43 19.87 -10.55 -8.62
C ILE A 43 21.16 -10.01 -9.26
N ALA A 44 22.33 -10.44 -8.78
CA ALA A 44 23.62 -9.97 -9.28
C ALA A 44 23.79 -10.27 -10.76
N LYS A 45 23.43 -11.51 -11.18
CA LYS A 45 23.51 -11.94 -12.57
C LYS A 45 22.66 -11.08 -13.51
N ILE A 46 21.40 -10.82 -13.14
CA ILE A 46 20.47 -10.02 -13.95
C ILE A 46 20.87 -8.53 -13.93
N ALA A 47 21.26 -8.00 -12.77
CA ALA A 47 21.74 -6.63 -12.65
C ALA A 47 23.10 -6.37 -13.30
N GLY A 48 23.80 -7.43 -13.77
CA GLY A 48 25.11 -7.31 -14.40
C GLY A 48 26.20 -6.82 -13.46
N VAL A 49 26.21 -7.34 -12.22
CA VAL A 49 27.23 -7.01 -11.19
C VAL A 49 27.77 -8.30 -10.55
N ALA A 50 28.92 -8.20 -9.88
CA ALA A 50 29.38 -9.29 -9.05
C ALA A 50 28.51 -9.37 -7.77
N GLU A 51 28.20 -10.56 -7.28
CA GLU A 51 27.40 -10.76 -6.07
C GLU A 51 28.00 -10.05 -4.85
N GLY A 52 29.35 -10.02 -4.73
CA GLY A 52 30.05 -9.26 -3.70
C GLY A 52 29.74 -7.77 -3.72
N THR A 53 29.27 -7.20 -4.85
CA THR A 53 28.81 -5.82 -4.91
C THR A 53 27.54 -5.63 -4.09
N ILE A 54 26.62 -6.59 -4.12
CA ILE A 54 25.40 -6.57 -3.32
C ILE A 54 25.74 -6.57 -1.83
N PHE A 55 26.57 -7.50 -1.40
CA PHE A 55 26.99 -7.58 0.01
C PHE A 55 27.79 -6.36 0.46
N LYS A 56 28.62 -5.79 -0.40
CA LYS A 56 29.37 -4.56 -0.09
C LYS A 56 28.46 -3.35 0.17
N HIS A 57 27.35 -3.23 -0.58
CA HIS A 57 26.45 -2.06 -0.49
C HIS A 57 25.31 -2.26 0.50
N PHE A 58 24.77 -3.46 0.59
CA PHE A 58 23.56 -3.73 1.37
C PHE A 58 23.81 -4.64 2.59
N GLY A 59 24.96 -5.31 2.64
CA GLY A 59 25.32 -6.20 3.74
C GLY A 59 24.61 -7.54 3.70
N THR A 60 23.28 -7.56 3.65
CA THR A 60 22.45 -8.77 3.65
C THR A 60 21.37 -8.69 2.56
N LYS A 61 20.80 -9.84 2.18
CA LYS A 61 19.60 -9.88 1.31
C LYS A 61 18.41 -9.18 1.95
N GLU A 62 18.31 -9.24 3.27
CA GLU A 62 17.28 -8.57 4.05
C GLU A 62 17.39 -7.04 3.95
N ASN A 63 18.58 -6.51 4.17
CA ASN A 63 18.82 -5.08 3.99
C ASN A 63 18.60 -4.62 2.54
N LEU A 64 18.88 -5.48 1.57
CA LEU A 64 18.55 -5.21 0.17
C LEU A 64 17.04 -5.11 -0.04
N LEU A 65 16.25 -6.03 0.52
CA LEU A 65 14.78 -5.97 0.50
C LEU A 65 14.28 -4.65 1.13
N LEU A 66 14.74 -4.34 2.34
CA LEU A 66 14.35 -3.11 3.04
C LEU A 66 14.74 -1.87 2.23
N SER A 67 15.95 -1.83 1.67
CA SER A 67 16.41 -0.69 0.86
C SER A 67 15.64 -0.54 -0.46
N SER A 68 15.08 -1.62 -0.98
CA SER A 68 14.31 -1.60 -2.24
C SER A 68 12.83 -1.29 -2.03
N ILE A 69 12.23 -1.60 -0.88
CA ILE A 69 10.79 -1.51 -0.67
C ILE A 69 10.39 -0.39 0.30
N MET A 70 11.19 -0.13 1.35
CA MET A 70 10.82 0.88 2.34
C MET A 70 10.66 2.30 1.76
N PRO A 71 11.57 2.80 0.89
CA PRO A 71 11.35 4.10 0.27
C PRO A 71 10.07 4.14 -0.57
N PHE A 72 9.75 3.05 -1.29
CA PHE A 72 8.50 2.97 -2.03
C PHE A 72 7.27 3.13 -1.11
N ILE A 73 7.28 2.47 0.04
CA ILE A 73 6.18 2.59 1.00
C ILE A 73 6.07 4.00 1.55
N PHE A 74 7.18 4.57 2.04
CA PHE A 74 7.15 5.86 2.75
C PHE A 74 7.01 7.06 1.82
N ASP A 75 7.62 7.00 0.63
CA ASP A 75 7.70 8.16 -0.27
C ASP A 75 6.59 8.15 -1.34
N TYR A 76 5.94 6.97 -1.57
CA TYR A 76 4.96 6.82 -2.64
C TYR A 76 3.63 6.22 -2.17
N VAL A 77 3.62 5.22 -1.28
CA VAL A 77 2.38 4.57 -0.84
C VAL A 77 1.70 5.37 0.27
N LEU A 78 2.43 5.71 1.32
CA LEU A 78 1.85 6.42 2.47
C LEU A 78 1.31 7.81 2.11
N PRO A 79 2.01 8.65 1.30
CA PRO A 79 1.46 9.95 0.89
C PRO A 79 0.13 9.85 0.15
N GLU A 80 -0.03 8.85 -0.73
CA GLU A 80 -1.29 8.61 -1.44
C GLU A 80 -2.44 8.15 -0.51
N MET A 81 -2.12 7.73 0.70
CA MET A 81 -3.11 7.34 1.70
C MET A 81 -3.51 8.48 2.64
N ILE A 82 -2.80 9.61 2.60
CA ILE A 82 -3.09 10.78 3.41
C ILE A 82 -4.32 11.46 2.85
N ILE A 83 -5.26 11.78 3.73
CA ILE A 83 -6.39 12.65 3.43
C ILE A 83 -6.07 13.99 4.10
N ASP A 84 -5.72 14.99 3.30
CA ASP A 84 -5.37 16.31 3.78
C ASP A 84 -6.51 17.33 3.52
N PHE A 85 -6.84 18.11 4.55
CA PHE A 85 -7.92 19.09 4.54
C PHE A 85 -7.44 20.47 5.03
N GLU A 86 -6.16 20.81 4.83
CA GLU A 86 -5.60 22.03 5.43
C GLU A 86 -6.35 23.31 5.05
N ASP A 87 -6.96 23.38 3.84
CA ASP A 87 -7.61 24.59 3.34
C ASP A 87 -9.06 24.39 2.85
N VAL A 88 -9.68 23.22 3.07
CA VAL A 88 -11.00 22.90 2.53
C VAL A 88 -11.91 22.33 3.62
N GLU A 89 -13.15 22.81 3.67
CA GLU A 89 -14.13 22.25 4.58
C GLU A 89 -14.61 20.87 4.08
N ILE A 90 -14.66 19.89 4.96
CA ILE A 90 -15.04 18.49 4.64
C ILE A 90 -16.38 18.44 3.90
N LYS A 91 -17.34 19.29 4.29
CA LYS A 91 -18.67 19.36 3.65
C LYS A 91 -18.64 19.72 2.15
N ASP A 92 -17.62 20.47 1.72
CA ASP A 92 -17.49 20.91 0.34
C ASP A 92 -16.90 19.81 -0.55
N ILE A 93 -16.16 18.88 0.04
CA ILE A 93 -15.61 17.70 -0.65
C ILE A 93 -16.60 16.53 -0.53
N TYR A 94 -17.07 16.25 0.69
CA TYR A 94 -17.95 15.12 0.98
C TYR A 94 -19.26 15.61 1.59
N PRO A 95 -20.31 15.79 0.78
CA PRO A 95 -21.62 16.25 1.26
C PRO A 95 -22.29 15.22 2.18
N ASP A 96 -21.95 13.95 2.07
CA ASP A 96 -22.47 12.87 2.91
C ASP A 96 -21.46 11.71 3.06
N PHE A 97 -21.75 10.82 3.99
CA PHE A 97 -20.91 9.67 4.26
C PHE A 97 -20.83 8.69 3.08
N LYS A 98 -21.91 8.59 2.28
CA LYS A 98 -21.92 7.71 1.11
C LYS A 98 -20.94 8.18 0.06
N SER A 99 -20.89 9.48 -0.23
CA SER A 99 -19.94 10.07 -1.20
C SER A 99 -18.49 9.82 -0.78
N PHE A 100 -18.20 9.97 0.51
CA PHE A 100 -16.88 9.67 1.07
C PHE A 100 -16.52 8.18 0.92
N ILE A 101 -17.43 7.28 1.27
CA ILE A 101 -17.16 5.83 1.16
C ILE A 101 -17.04 5.41 -0.31
N HIS A 102 -17.83 5.98 -1.20
CA HIS A 102 -17.73 5.74 -2.65
C HIS A 102 -16.32 6.03 -3.14
N GLU A 103 -15.86 7.26 -2.97
CA GLU A 103 -14.52 7.68 -3.40
C GLU A 103 -13.43 6.82 -2.74
N LEU A 104 -13.50 6.61 -1.43
CA LEU A 104 -12.54 5.82 -0.68
C LEU A 104 -12.44 4.37 -1.19
N VAL A 105 -13.56 3.71 -1.46
CA VAL A 105 -13.59 2.33 -1.93
C VAL A 105 -12.97 2.21 -3.31
N TYR A 106 -13.36 3.07 -4.25
CA TYR A 106 -12.90 3.00 -5.63
C TYR A 106 -11.45 3.42 -5.77
N GLU A 107 -11.03 4.51 -5.13
CA GLU A 107 -9.63 4.95 -5.16
C GLU A 107 -8.68 3.96 -4.51
N ARG A 108 -9.04 3.44 -3.31
CA ARG A 108 -8.19 2.46 -2.63
C ARG A 108 -8.10 1.15 -3.39
N PHE A 109 -9.19 0.70 -3.99
CA PHE A 109 -9.15 -0.49 -4.84
C PHE A 109 -8.25 -0.27 -6.06
N ASN A 110 -8.40 0.83 -6.79
CA ASN A 110 -7.56 1.14 -7.94
C ASN A 110 -6.09 1.19 -7.56
N PHE A 111 -5.77 1.91 -6.48
CA PHE A 111 -4.42 1.99 -5.94
C PHE A 111 -3.83 0.61 -5.61
N MET A 112 -4.58 -0.22 -4.87
CA MET A 112 -4.13 -1.56 -4.48
C MET A 112 -4.02 -2.50 -5.69
N SER A 113 -4.91 -2.39 -6.66
CA SER A 113 -4.91 -3.18 -7.89
C SER A 113 -3.70 -2.87 -8.77
N GLU A 114 -3.35 -1.61 -8.92
CA GLU A 114 -2.17 -1.19 -9.68
C GLU A 114 -0.86 -1.61 -9.00
N ASN A 115 -0.87 -1.73 -7.67
CA ASN A 115 0.32 -2.00 -6.86
C ASN A 115 0.29 -3.39 -6.18
N TYR A 116 -0.61 -4.30 -6.60
CA TYR A 116 -0.82 -5.60 -5.93
C TYR A 116 0.45 -6.44 -5.79
N LYS A 117 1.40 -6.34 -6.74
CA LYS A 117 2.68 -7.06 -6.68
C LYS A 117 3.52 -6.65 -5.47
N VAL A 118 3.56 -5.37 -5.17
CA VAL A 118 4.26 -4.86 -3.99
C VAL A 118 3.49 -5.21 -2.72
N ALA A 119 2.16 -5.08 -2.75
CA ALA A 119 1.31 -5.49 -1.64
C ALA A 119 1.50 -6.99 -1.30
N HIS A 120 1.66 -7.86 -2.30
CA HIS A 120 1.94 -9.28 -2.12
C HIS A 120 3.28 -9.52 -1.39
N ILE A 121 4.36 -8.85 -1.81
CA ILE A 121 5.65 -8.95 -1.13
C ILE A 121 5.52 -8.50 0.32
N LEU A 122 4.86 -7.37 0.54
CA LEU A 122 4.69 -6.80 1.87
C LEU A 122 3.89 -7.71 2.80
N LEU A 123 2.77 -8.25 2.34
CA LEU A 123 1.96 -9.19 3.11
C LEU A 123 2.78 -10.43 3.52
N ALA A 124 3.53 -11.01 2.59
CA ALA A 124 4.35 -12.17 2.86
C ALA A 124 5.45 -11.87 3.90
N GLU A 125 6.13 -10.74 3.79
CA GLU A 125 7.29 -10.44 4.62
C GLU A 125 6.92 -9.82 5.99
N VAL A 126 5.85 -9.01 6.05
CA VAL A 126 5.36 -8.40 7.31
C VAL A 126 4.95 -9.45 8.34
N LEU A 127 4.39 -10.59 7.90
CA LEU A 127 4.00 -11.67 8.80
C LEU A 127 5.19 -12.32 9.51
N TYR A 128 6.36 -12.33 8.87
CA TYR A 128 7.56 -13.02 9.39
C TYR A 128 8.63 -12.09 9.95
N ARG A 129 8.54 -10.74 9.69
CA ARG A 129 9.57 -9.78 10.06
C ARG A 129 9.03 -8.70 10.99
N GLU A 130 9.39 -8.81 12.26
CA GLU A 130 8.91 -7.88 13.29
C GLU A 130 9.35 -6.44 13.03
N GLU A 131 10.60 -6.23 12.62
CA GLU A 131 11.11 -4.88 12.32
C GLU A 131 10.34 -4.20 11.18
N LEU A 132 10.07 -4.94 10.10
CA LEU A 132 9.27 -4.44 8.98
C LEU A 132 7.83 -4.12 9.42
N ARG A 133 7.23 -5.04 10.19
CA ARG A 133 5.87 -4.85 10.73
C ARG A 133 5.77 -3.59 11.59
N ILE A 134 6.70 -3.39 12.52
CA ILE A 134 6.70 -2.21 13.41
C ILE A 134 6.78 -0.93 12.58
N LYS A 135 7.75 -0.82 11.67
CA LYS A 135 7.93 0.37 10.83
C LYS A 135 6.69 0.70 10.01
N ILE A 136 6.08 -0.30 9.38
CA ILE A 136 4.85 -0.11 8.58
C ILE A 136 3.67 0.30 9.46
N VAL A 137 3.46 -0.40 10.57
CA VAL A 137 2.33 -0.12 11.48
C VAL A 137 2.45 1.28 12.08
N ASP A 138 3.64 1.68 12.50
CA ASP A 138 3.87 3.01 13.07
C ASP A 138 3.69 4.11 12.01
N GLY A 139 4.21 3.89 10.80
CA GLY A 139 3.99 4.80 9.67
C GLY A 139 2.50 4.95 9.31
N LEU A 140 1.77 3.84 9.23
CA LEU A 140 0.34 3.86 8.95
C LEU A 140 -0.46 4.58 10.06
N LYS A 141 -0.16 4.31 11.34
CA LYS A 141 -0.86 4.95 12.45
C LYS A 141 -0.65 6.46 12.49
N SER A 142 0.61 6.90 12.38
CA SER A 142 0.94 8.33 12.49
C SER A 142 0.47 9.16 11.30
N THR A 143 0.32 8.56 10.13
CA THR A 143 0.07 9.29 8.89
C THR A 143 -1.39 9.23 8.44
N ILE A 144 -2.05 8.10 8.67
CA ILE A 144 -3.39 7.85 8.11
C ILE A 144 -4.50 8.17 9.11
N MET A 145 -4.31 7.82 10.39
CA MET A 145 -5.42 7.89 11.35
C MET A 145 -5.89 9.32 11.60
N ASP A 146 -5.01 10.32 11.59
CA ASP A 146 -5.40 11.71 11.88
C ASP A 146 -6.37 12.27 10.83
N GLY A 147 -6.17 11.98 9.54
CA GLY A 147 -7.08 12.39 8.48
C GLY A 147 -8.45 11.71 8.58
N PHE A 148 -8.45 10.39 8.81
CA PHE A 148 -9.70 9.66 9.02
C PHE A 148 -10.45 10.11 10.27
N ASP A 149 -9.76 10.41 11.36
CA ASP A 149 -10.39 10.88 12.58
C ASP A 149 -11.10 12.22 12.37
N LYS A 150 -10.50 13.16 11.65
CA LYS A 150 -11.13 14.43 11.30
C LYS A 150 -12.45 14.23 10.52
N ILE A 151 -12.42 13.43 9.45
CA ILE A 151 -13.62 13.16 8.62
C ILE A 151 -14.69 12.41 9.38
N LEU A 152 -14.34 11.32 10.06
CA LEU A 152 -15.32 10.49 10.71
C LEU A 152 -15.96 11.21 11.90
N ASN A 153 -15.21 12.05 12.64
CA ASN A 153 -15.77 12.88 13.68
C ASN A 153 -16.73 13.93 13.11
N TYR A 154 -16.39 14.56 11.97
CA TYR A 154 -17.30 15.46 11.27
C TYR A 154 -18.64 14.78 10.94
N PHE A 155 -18.66 13.58 10.38
CA PHE A 155 -19.88 12.85 10.07
C PHE A 155 -20.68 12.47 11.31
N LYS A 156 -20.03 12.12 12.43
CA LYS A 156 -20.68 11.84 13.72
C LYS A 156 -21.33 13.08 14.31
N GLU A 157 -20.61 14.19 14.38
CA GLU A 157 -21.09 15.48 14.91
C GLU A 157 -22.32 15.98 14.14
N ASN A 158 -22.34 15.74 12.83
CA ASN A 158 -23.46 16.06 11.96
C ASN A 158 -24.55 14.98 11.92
N LYS A 159 -24.46 13.94 12.76
CA LYS A 159 -25.44 12.84 12.85
C LYS A 159 -25.69 12.12 11.53
N MET A 160 -24.67 11.98 10.72
CA MET A 160 -24.74 11.25 9.45
C MET A 160 -24.40 9.76 9.64
N ILE A 161 -23.61 9.44 10.68
CA ILE A 161 -23.21 8.08 11.00
C ILE A 161 -23.35 7.75 12.48
N LYS A 162 -23.36 6.46 12.78
CA LYS A 162 -23.42 5.92 14.16
C LYS A 162 -22.16 6.31 14.93
N ASP A 163 -22.32 6.57 16.22
CA ASP A 163 -21.21 6.86 17.11
C ASP A 163 -20.53 5.54 17.55
N VAL A 164 -19.63 5.07 16.69
CA VAL A 164 -18.79 3.89 16.91
C VAL A 164 -17.31 4.29 16.82
N PRO A 165 -16.37 3.51 17.38
CA PRO A 165 -14.94 3.82 17.25
C PRO A 165 -14.51 4.01 15.79
N ASN A 166 -13.79 5.10 15.46
CA ASN A 166 -13.31 5.38 14.11
C ASN A 166 -12.48 4.22 13.55
N GLY A 167 -11.61 3.61 14.37
CA GLY A 167 -10.84 2.44 14.01
C GLY A 167 -11.67 1.22 13.57
N LEU A 168 -12.95 1.10 14.02
CA LEU A 168 -13.83 0.06 13.51
C LEU A 168 -14.24 0.32 12.06
N ILE A 169 -14.58 1.57 11.73
CA ILE A 169 -14.97 1.97 10.39
C ILE A 169 -13.78 1.78 9.44
N VAL A 170 -12.62 2.34 9.80
CA VAL A 170 -11.38 2.23 9.00
C VAL A 170 -11.00 0.77 8.77
N ARG A 171 -11.01 -0.06 9.82
CA ARG A 171 -10.71 -1.49 9.69
C ARG A 171 -11.70 -2.19 8.78
N THR A 172 -13.00 -1.86 8.85
CA THR A 172 -14.02 -2.47 7.98
C THR A 172 -13.75 -2.14 6.52
N VAL A 173 -13.44 -0.89 6.19
CA VAL A 173 -13.06 -0.48 4.83
C VAL A 173 -11.83 -1.26 4.34
N ILE A 174 -10.73 -1.21 5.10
CA ILE A 174 -9.46 -1.86 4.73
C ILE A 174 -9.65 -3.37 4.57
N SER A 175 -10.39 -4.02 5.46
CA SER A 175 -10.58 -5.47 5.42
C SER A 175 -11.40 -5.91 4.21
N ASN A 176 -12.43 -5.16 3.82
CA ASN A 176 -13.26 -5.52 2.68
C ASN A 176 -12.52 -5.31 1.35
N ILE A 177 -11.90 -4.15 1.15
CA ILE A 177 -11.13 -3.86 -0.07
C ILE A 177 -9.91 -4.78 -0.16
N GLY A 178 -9.13 -4.87 0.93
CA GLY A 178 -7.93 -5.70 1.00
C GLY A 178 -8.24 -7.18 0.81
N GLY A 179 -9.33 -7.67 1.42
CA GLY A 179 -9.78 -9.04 1.24
C GLY A 179 -10.13 -9.36 -0.21
N TYR A 180 -10.84 -8.46 -0.89
CA TYR A 180 -11.17 -8.61 -2.30
C TYR A 180 -9.93 -8.60 -3.20
N VAL A 181 -8.99 -7.67 -2.98
CA VAL A 181 -7.74 -7.59 -3.72
C VAL A 181 -6.88 -8.84 -3.51
N VAL A 182 -6.77 -9.32 -2.28
CA VAL A 182 -6.03 -10.55 -1.95
C VAL A 182 -6.67 -11.77 -2.62
N LEU A 183 -8.00 -11.88 -2.56
CA LEU A 183 -8.71 -12.97 -3.23
C LEU A 183 -8.41 -12.94 -4.74
N LYS A 184 -8.67 -11.81 -5.39
CA LYS A 184 -8.57 -11.66 -6.85
C LYS A 184 -7.15 -11.83 -7.39
N TYR A 185 -6.13 -11.24 -6.74
CA TYR A 185 -4.78 -11.20 -7.31
C TYR A 185 -3.83 -12.24 -6.73
N ILE A 186 -4.15 -12.84 -5.59
CA ILE A 186 -3.24 -13.77 -4.89
C ILE A 186 -3.82 -15.19 -4.84
N PHE A 187 -5.07 -15.34 -4.39
CA PHE A 187 -5.66 -16.66 -4.21
C PHE A 187 -6.28 -17.24 -5.47
N ASP A 188 -6.92 -16.43 -6.28
CA ASP A 188 -7.64 -16.87 -7.47
C ASP A 188 -7.43 -15.89 -8.64
N PRO A 189 -6.18 -15.74 -9.16
CA PRO A 189 -5.84 -14.77 -10.19
C PRO A 189 -6.50 -15.05 -11.55
N ASP A 190 -6.96 -16.26 -11.78
CA ASP A 190 -7.65 -16.67 -13.01
C ASP A 190 -9.18 -16.62 -12.87
N GLY A 191 -9.68 -16.18 -11.72
CA GLY A 191 -11.11 -16.06 -11.42
C GLY A 191 -11.81 -15.00 -12.28
N ASN A 192 -13.10 -15.21 -12.50
CA ASN A 192 -13.93 -14.24 -13.23
C ASN A 192 -14.55 -13.24 -12.26
N TYR A 193 -13.95 -12.06 -12.13
CA TYR A 193 -14.36 -10.99 -11.22
C TYR A 193 -15.03 -9.84 -11.95
N ASN A 194 -16.12 -9.34 -11.38
CA ASN A 194 -16.76 -8.10 -11.81
C ASN A 194 -16.51 -7.01 -10.76
N ASP A 195 -15.44 -6.25 -10.97
CA ASP A 195 -14.98 -5.24 -10.01
C ASP A 195 -16.06 -4.19 -9.71
N GLU A 196 -16.76 -3.69 -10.73
CA GLU A 196 -17.82 -2.69 -10.56
C GLU A 196 -18.92 -3.19 -9.61
N LYS A 197 -19.32 -4.44 -9.77
CA LYS A 197 -20.35 -5.06 -8.94
C LYS A 197 -19.87 -5.32 -7.52
N GLU A 198 -18.65 -5.82 -7.36
CA GLU A 198 -18.05 -6.08 -6.05
C GLU A 198 -17.82 -4.79 -5.25
N LEU A 199 -17.24 -3.77 -5.87
CA LEU A 199 -17.02 -2.49 -5.21
C LEU A 199 -18.31 -1.83 -4.79
N LYS A 200 -19.36 -1.92 -5.62
CA LYS A 200 -20.69 -1.45 -5.26
C LYS A 200 -21.24 -2.16 -4.03
N TYR A 201 -21.09 -3.47 -3.94
CA TYR A 201 -21.53 -4.22 -2.76
C TYR A 201 -20.72 -3.88 -1.51
N ILE A 202 -19.40 -3.70 -1.65
CA ILE A 202 -18.54 -3.24 -0.54
C ILE A 202 -18.98 -1.85 -0.06
N GLU A 203 -19.23 -0.90 -0.98
CA GLU A 203 -19.76 0.42 -0.65
C GLU A 203 -21.09 0.31 0.10
N GLU A 204 -22.06 -0.40 -0.47
CA GLU A 204 -23.38 -0.57 0.15
C GLU A 204 -23.30 -1.23 1.54
N LEU A 205 -22.45 -2.23 1.71
CA LEU A 205 -22.23 -2.90 2.99
C LEU A 205 -21.73 -1.90 4.05
N ILE A 206 -20.73 -1.10 3.72
CA ILE A 206 -20.12 -0.15 4.66
C ILE A 206 -21.10 0.97 4.99
N VAL A 207 -21.75 1.54 3.97
CA VAL A 207 -22.73 2.62 4.16
C VAL A 207 -23.88 2.14 5.04
N ASN A 208 -24.48 0.99 4.76
CA ASN A 208 -25.58 0.44 5.55
C ASN A 208 -25.17 0.05 6.98
N ALA A 209 -23.94 -0.37 7.18
CA ALA A 209 -23.45 -0.72 8.50
C ALA A 209 -23.33 0.51 9.42
N PHE A 210 -22.91 1.66 8.89
CA PHE A 210 -22.50 2.81 9.69
C PHE A 210 -23.40 4.05 9.57
N SER A 211 -24.20 4.21 8.51
CA SER A 211 -25.19 5.31 8.42
C SER A 211 -26.28 5.20 9.48
N LEU A 212 -26.83 6.36 9.87
CA LEU A 212 -27.98 6.46 10.76
C LEU A 212 -29.30 6.24 10.01
#